data_e10495e1fff683ff8095ef8ad7eb80f5
#
_entry.id   e10495e1fff683ff8095ef8ad7eb80f5
#
_cell.length_a   1.000
_cell.length_b   1.000
_cell.length_c   1.000
_cell.angle_alpha   90.00
_cell.angle_beta   90.00
_cell.angle_gamma   90.00
#
_symmetry.space_group_name_H-M   'P 1'
#
loop_
_entity.id
_entity.type
_entity.pdbx_description
1 polymer ?
#
loop_
_entity_poly.entity_id
_entity_poly.type
_entity_poly.pdbx_seq_one_letter_code
_entity_poly.pdbx_strand_id
1 'polypeptide(L)'
;MTALKKYQRLECPGIWRETPETEGREVIVSFREASLILSDPSTEFALSHWSLPAVERVNPGRTPATFSPGLDDPETLEIEDAYMLAALDTVRGALEAARPRPGRLRHWVLAGATALVLSGFFWMPGALVSHAIAVAPEATRVRLGEMALTEMVHLTGAPCADPFGRRAAANLSTRIFRADPVQILVVPQGLTRPIHLPNRQILVPRNLVEQQDNPAPLAGYAIAERARAAAEDPLRPLLEHAGVAATLRLLTTGVLPQDALDGYAEALVTQTPADVSDADLLPRFAAAEVPSTPYARALDPSGETTRGLIDRDPFASQPAPPILDDEDWIGLSTICQS
;
A
#
# COMPACT_ATOMS: atom_id res chain seq x y z
N MET A 1 -46.98 -8.83 13.57
CA MET A 1 -47.97 -9.93 13.82
C MET A 1 -49.14 -9.54 14.70
N THR A 2 -49.12 -8.46 15.48
CA THR A 2 -50.21 -8.07 16.40
C THR A 2 -51.41 -7.40 15.72
N ALA A 3 -51.18 -6.65 14.61
CA ALA A 3 -52.24 -5.95 13.89
C ALA A 3 -53.20 -6.90 13.18
N LEU A 4 -52.72 -7.96 12.55
CA LEU A 4 -53.54 -8.97 11.86
C LEU A 4 -54.48 -9.71 12.84
N LYS A 5 -54.00 -10.05 14.06
CA LYS A 5 -54.83 -10.72 15.07
C LYS A 5 -55.96 -9.86 15.62
N LYS A 6 -55.82 -8.53 15.62
CA LYS A 6 -56.82 -7.58 16.13
C LYS A 6 -58.06 -7.50 15.24
N TYR A 7 -57.91 -7.71 13.93
CA TYR A 7 -58.97 -7.51 12.93
C TYR A 7 -59.52 -8.82 12.34
N GLN A 8 -59.16 -10.00 12.87
CA GLN A 8 -59.54 -11.32 12.36
C GLN A 8 -61.07 -11.60 12.29
N ARG A 9 -61.88 -10.74 12.92
CA ARG A 9 -63.36 -10.88 12.93
C ARG A 9 -64.05 -9.62 12.42
N LEU A 10 -63.31 -8.80 11.65
CA LEU A 10 -63.89 -7.60 11.07
C LEU A 10 -64.53 -7.95 9.72
N GLU A 11 -65.83 -7.67 9.62
CA GLU A 11 -66.60 -7.88 8.42
C GLU A 11 -67.41 -6.61 8.09
N CYS A 12 -67.54 -6.28 6.81
CA CYS A 12 -68.34 -5.16 6.35
C CYS A 12 -68.95 -5.47 4.98
N PRO A 13 -70.08 -4.84 4.63
CA PRO A 13 -70.57 -4.90 3.28
C PRO A 13 -69.69 -4.12 2.32
N GLY A 14 -69.62 -4.62 1.07
CA GLY A 14 -68.89 -3.95 -0.03
C GLY A 14 -69.53 -4.27 -1.37
N ILE A 15 -69.18 -3.50 -2.39
CA ILE A 15 -69.63 -3.73 -3.76
C ILE A 15 -68.43 -4.23 -4.57
N TRP A 16 -68.51 -5.48 -5.02
CA TRP A 16 -67.49 -6.10 -5.83
C TRP A 16 -67.92 -6.16 -7.31
N ARG A 17 -66.96 -5.86 -8.20
CA ARG A 17 -67.05 -6.04 -9.65
C ARG A 17 -65.91 -6.90 -10.14
N GLU A 18 -66.25 -7.97 -10.87
CA GLU A 18 -65.26 -8.87 -11.47
C GLU A 18 -64.51 -8.21 -12.63
N THR A 19 -65.24 -7.37 -13.39
CA THR A 19 -64.69 -6.54 -14.45
C THR A 19 -65.31 -5.13 -14.40
N PRO A 20 -64.73 -4.11 -14.99
CA PRO A 20 -65.25 -2.75 -15.00
C PRO A 20 -66.64 -2.64 -15.67
N GLU A 21 -67.02 -3.60 -16.53
CA GLU A 21 -68.21 -3.64 -17.31
C GLU A 21 -69.33 -4.42 -16.60
N THR A 22 -69.04 -5.14 -15.53
CA THR A 22 -69.96 -5.97 -14.79
C THR A 22 -70.74 -5.14 -13.76
N GLU A 23 -72.09 -5.45 -13.59
CA GLU A 23 -72.86 -4.83 -12.50
C GLU A 23 -72.26 -5.16 -11.14
N GLY A 24 -72.17 -4.15 -10.23
CA GLY A 24 -71.66 -4.32 -8.89
C GLY A 24 -72.51 -5.29 -8.07
N ARG A 25 -71.90 -6.30 -7.50
CA ARG A 25 -72.51 -7.29 -6.62
C ARG A 25 -72.22 -6.97 -5.17
N GLU A 26 -73.22 -7.02 -4.31
CA GLU A 26 -73.05 -6.87 -2.88
C GLU A 26 -72.33 -8.11 -2.30
N VAL A 27 -71.30 -7.88 -1.49
CA VAL A 27 -70.43 -8.91 -0.87
C VAL A 27 -70.15 -8.57 0.58
N ILE A 28 -69.93 -9.61 1.38
CA ILE A 28 -69.33 -9.43 2.72
C ILE A 28 -67.83 -9.55 2.61
N VAL A 29 -67.15 -8.47 3.04
CA VAL A 29 -65.68 -8.37 3.07
C VAL A 29 -65.18 -8.75 4.44
N SER A 30 -64.33 -9.78 4.54
CA SER A 30 -63.79 -10.24 5.81
C SER A 30 -62.25 -10.43 5.77
N PHE A 31 -61.60 -10.16 6.89
CA PHE A 31 -60.16 -10.45 7.06
C PHE A 31 -59.93 -11.89 7.51
N ARG A 32 -59.09 -12.64 6.79
CA ARG A 32 -58.60 -13.94 7.25
C ARG A 32 -57.10 -14.05 7.00
N GLU A 33 -56.33 -14.25 8.09
CA GLU A 33 -54.88 -14.34 8.05
C GLU A 33 -54.22 -13.17 7.32
N ALA A 34 -53.66 -13.38 6.14
CA ALA A 34 -53.04 -12.36 5.30
C ALA A 34 -53.89 -12.09 4.02
N SER A 35 -55.18 -12.41 4.04
CA SER A 35 -56.08 -12.32 2.90
C SER A 35 -57.32 -11.53 3.23
N LEU A 36 -57.92 -10.90 2.20
CA LEU A 36 -59.25 -10.32 2.20
C LEU A 36 -60.16 -11.29 1.45
N ILE A 37 -61.24 -11.77 2.10
CA ILE A 37 -62.18 -12.68 1.50
C ILE A 37 -63.47 -11.94 1.19
N LEU A 38 -63.94 -12.11 -0.04
CA LEU A 38 -65.19 -11.57 -0.52
C LEU A 38 -66.19 -12.72 -0.59
N SER A 39 -67.25 -12.68 0.20
CA SER A 39 -68.25 -13.73 0.28
C SER A 39 -69.65 -13.23 -0.15
N ASP A 40 -70.47 -14.12 -0.71
CA ASP A 40 -71.87 -13.85 -1.02
C ASP A 40 -72.70 -13.75 0.27
N PRO A 41 -73.51 -12.67 0.45
CA PRO A 41 -74.21 -12.43 1.70
C PRO A 41 -75.28 -13.51 1.99
N SER A 42 -75.77 -14.24 0.97
CA SER A 42 -76.87 -15.21 1.09
C SER A 42 -76.40 -16.65 1.28
N THR A 43 -75.23 -17.00 0.73
CA THR A 43 -74.75 -18.37 0.67
C THR A 43 -73.40 -18.56 1.49
N GLU A 44 -72.84 -17.50 1.94
CA GLU A 44 -71.48 -17.45 2.63
C GLU A 44 -70.38 -18.07 1.78
N PHE A 45 -70.59 -18.37 0.50
CA PHE A 45 -69.50 -18.86 -0.38
C PHE A 45 -68.55 -17.73 -0.74
N ALA A 46 -67.22 -18.00 -0.62
CA ALA A 46 -66.21 -17.12 -1.04
C ALA A 46 -66.21 -16.96 -2.57
N LEU A 47 -66.36 -15.72 -3.04
CA LEU A 47 -66.35 -15.34 -4.45
C LEU A 47 -64.97 -14.99 -4.97
N SER A 48 -64.18 -14.29 -4.15
CA SER A 48 -62.83 -13.95 -4.49
C SER A 48 -61.95 -13.89 -3.24
N HIS A 49 -60.63 -14.06 -3.43
CA HIS A 49 -59.65 -14.14 -2.37
C HIS A 49 -58.46 -13.26 -2.72
N TRP A 50 -58.28 -12.15 -2.03
CA TRP A 50 -57.23 -11.17 -2.32
C TRP A 50 -56.13 -11.24 -1.29
N SER A 51 -54.88 -11.27 -1.75
CA SER A 51 -53.72 -11.20 -0.86
C SER A 51 -53.53 -9.76 -0.38
N LEU A 52 -53.59 -9.51 0.95
CA LEU A 52 -53.47 -8.17 1.53
C LEU A 52 -52.22 -7.38 1.09
N PRO A 53 -51.05 -8.00 0.92
CA PRO A 53 -49.87 -7.34 0.39
C PRO A 53 -49.98 -6.82 -1.04
N ALA A 54 -50.91 -7.36 -1.81
CA ALA A 54 -51.17 -7.00 -3.22
C ALA A 54 -52.34 -6.04 -3.40
N VAL A 55 -53.22 -5.91 -2.39
CA VAL A 55 -54.36 -5.00 -2.46
C VAL A 55 -53.93 -3.54 -2.56
N GLU A 56 -54.35 -2.87 -3.60
CA GLU A 56 -54.09 -1.46 -3.83
C GLU A 56 -55.34 -0.60 -3.81
N ARG A 57 -55.25 0.62 -3.27
CA ARG A 57 -56.34 1.59 -3.31
C ARG A 57 -56.24 2.40 -4.58
N VAL A 58 -57.26 2.24 -5.46
CA VAL A 58 -57.31 2.87 -6.80
C VAL A 58 -57.65 4.36 -6.71
N ASN A 59 -58.47 4.78 -5.70
CA ASN A 59 -58.98 6.14 -5.56
C ASN A 59 -58.55 6.80 -4.20
N PRO A 60 -57.31 7.13 -3.98
CA PRO A 60 -56.88 7.70 -2.72
C PRO A 60 -57.65 8.98 -2.34
N GLY A 61 -58.10 9.07 -1.09
CA GLY A 61 -58.81 10.25 -0.55
C GLY A 61 -60.31 10.39 -0.98
N ARG A 62 -60.87 9.44 -1.71
CA ARG A 62 -62.31 9.44 -2.04
C ARG A 62 -63.06 8.37 -1.25
N THR A 63 -64.37 8.64 -0.99
CA THR A 63 -65.34 7.69 -0.37
C THR A 63 -66.50 7.57 -1.30
N PRO A 64 -67.00 6.36 -1.68
CA PRO A 64 -66.48 5.04 -1.31
C PRO A 64 -65.03 4.80 -1.77
N ALA A 65 -64.25 4.05 -0.96
CA ALA A 65 -62.90 3.68 -1.31
C ALA A 65 -62.90 2.47 -2.22
N THR A 66 -62.24 2.58 -3.38
CA THR A 66 -62.10 1.52 -4.36
C THR A 66 -60.74 0.83 -4.23
N PHE A 67 -60.76 -0.48 -4.11
CA PHE A 67 -59.54 -1.34 -4.02
C PHE A 67 -59.48 -2.29 -5.21
N SER A 68 -58.27 -2.71 -5.59
CA SER A 68 -58.00 -3.77 -6.57
C SER A 68 -57.05 -4.79 -5.99
N PRO A 69 -57.10 -6.09 -6.36
CA PRO A 69 -56.18 -7.11 -5.89
C PRO A 69 -54.76 -6.98 -6.46
N GLY A 70 -54.55 -6.13 -7.47
CA GLY A 70 -53.26 -5.85 -8.10
C GLY A 70 -53.35 -4.72 -9.11
N LEU A 71 -52.19 -4.17 -9.57
CA LEU A 71 -52.11 -3.04 -10.50
C LEU A 71 -52.80 -3.28 -11.86
N ASP A 72 -52.83 -4.51 -12.35
CA ASP A 72 -53.34 -4.89 -13.68
C ASP A 72 -54.56 -5.81 -13.59
N ASP A 73 -55.15 -5.95 -12.40
CA ASP A 73 -56.32 -6.82 -12.20
C ASP A 73 -57.61 -6.05 -12.46
N PRO A 74 -58.57 -6.62 -13.26
CA PRO A 74 -59.83 -5.96 -13.56
C PRO A 74 -60.81 -5.94 -12.37
N GLU A 75 -60.59 -6.76 -11.35
CA GLU A 75 -61.46 -6.79 -10.19
C GLU A 75 -61.39 -5.49 -9.36
N THR A 76 -62.56 -5.03 -8.92
CA THR A 76 -62.65 -3.86 -8.04
C THR A 76 -63.62 -4.10 -6.88
N LEU A 77 -63.28 -3.55 -5.72
CA LEU A 77 -64.07 -3.60 -4.50
C LEU A 77 -64.28 -2.19 -3.94
N GLU A 78 -65.53 -1.78 -3.78
CA GLU A 78 -65.89 -0.52 -3.12
C GLU A 78 -66.29 -0.77 -1.66
N ILE A 79 -65.70 -0.02 -0.75
CA ILE A 79 -65.97 -0.07 0.70
C ILE A 79 -66.24 1.34 1.22
N GLU A 80 -67.34 1.50 1.98
CA GLU A 80 -67.70 2.75 2.63
C GLU A 80 -67.39 2.75 4.14
N ASP A 81 -67.26 1.56 4.76
CA ASP A 81 -67.08 1.43 6.19
C ASP A 81 -65.72 2.02 6.65
N ALA A 82 -65.83 3.10 7.42
CA ALA A 82 -64.62 3.83 7.90
C ALA A 82 -63.74 2.99 8.82
N TYR A 83 -64.33 2.00 9.53
CA TYR A 83 -63.54 1.16 10.44
C TYR A 83 -62.75 0.10 9.68
N MET A 84 -63.31 -0.46 8.63
CA MET A 84 -62.65 -1.37 7.69
C MET A 84 -61.55 -0.64 6.93
N LEU A 85 -61.75 0.58 6.49
CA LEU A 85 -60.74 1.40 5.80
C LEU A 85 -59.52 1.69 6.74
N ALA A 86 -59.80 2.07 7.99
CA ALA A 86 -58.71 2.28 8.97
C ALA A 86 -57.94 0.98 9.29
N ALA A 87 -58.64 -0.16 9.30
CA ALA A 87 -58.02 -1.47 9.50
C ALA A 87 -57.08 -1.85 8.32
N LEU A 88 -57.56 -1.65 7.07
CA LEU A 88 -56.78 -1.86 5.86
C LEU A 88 -55.50 -1.00 5.84
N ASP A 89 -55.61 0.29 6.13
CA ASP A 89 -54.49 1.19 6.16
C ASP A 89 -53.47 0.81 7.26
N THR A 90 -53.96 0.39 8.43
CA THR A 90 -53.09 -0.06 9.53
C THR A 90 -52.33 -1.35 9.18
N VAL A 91 -53.03 -2.30 8.58
CA VAL A 91 -52.38 -3.59 8.18
C VAL A 91 -51.40 -3.39 7.04
N ARG A 92 -51.72 -2.59 6.04
CA ARG A 92 -50.82 -2.23 4.94
C ARG A 92 -49.59 -1.52 5.44
N GLY A 93 -49.75 -0.52 6.29
CA GLY A 93 -48.59 0.18 6.90
C GLY A 93 -47.69 -0.75 7.70
N ALA A 94 -48.25 -1.74 8.42
CA ALA A 94 -47.47 -2.74 9.14
C ALA A 94 -46.73 -3.71 8.20
N LEU A 95 -47.33 -4.09 7.07
CA LEU A 95 -46.68 -4.93 6.06
C LEU A 95 -45.59 -4.19 5.30
N GLU A 96 -45.76 -2.92 4.97
CA GLU A 96 -44.75 -2.08 4.35
C GLU A 96 -43.57 -1.82 5.29
N ALA A 97 -43.84 -1.61 6.57
CA ALA A 97 -42.78 -1.44 7.61
C ALA A 97 -41.97 -2.73 7.83
N ALA A 98 -42.55 -3.90 7.59
CA ALA A 98 -41.88 -5.20 7.71
C ALA A 98 -41.00 -5.56 6.49
N ARG A 99 -41.07 -4.83 5.38
CA ARG A 99 -40.20 -5.05 4.22
C ARG A 99 -38.75 -4.73 4.62
N PRO A 100 -37.80 -5.67 4.44
CA PRO A 100 -36.41 -5.41 4.76
C PRO A 100 -35.87 -4.33 3.84
N ARG A 101 -35.67 -3.13 4.34
CA ARG A 101 -34.94 -2.08 3.63
C ARG A 101 -33.48 -2.53 3.52
N PRO A 102 -32.86 -2.55 2.33
CA PRO A 102 -31.44 -2.81 2.19
C PRO A 102 -30.71 -1.74 3.00
N GLY A 103 -30.25 -2.15 4.19
CA GLY A 103 -29.76 -1.23 5.20
C GLY A 103 -28.50 -0.53 4.73
N ARG A 104 -28.37 0.75 5.02
CA ARG A 104 -27.15 1.56 4.88
C ARG A 104 -25.92 0.85 5.49
N LEU A 105 -26.13 -0.03 6.45
CA LEU A 105 -25.08 -0.85 7.09
C LEU A 105 -24.27 -1.68 6.07
N ARG A 106 -24.93 -2.26 5.04
CA ARG A 106 -24.23 -3.02 3.99
C ARG A 106 -23.27 -2.15 3.20
N HIS A 107 -23.61 -0.91 2.90
CA HIS A 107 -22.73 0.03 2.21
C HIS A 107 -21.54 0.45 3.09
N TRP A 108 -21.76 0.66 4.39
CA TRP A 108 -20.69 0.96 5.33
C TRP A 108 -19.74 -0.22 5.53
N VAL A 109 -20.26 -1.44 5.60
CA VAL A 109 -19.44 -2.66 5.67
C VAL A 109 -18.61 -2.84 4.39
N LEU A 110 -19.22 -2.65 3.21
CA LEU A 110 -18.48 -2.71 1.95
C LEU A 110 -17.43 -1.61 1.85
N ALA A 111 -17.78 -0.37 2.20
CA ALA A 111 -16.83 0.75 2.20
C ALA A 111 -15.67 0.50 3.18
N GLY A 112 -15.94 0.00 4.37
CA GLY A 112 -14.93 -0.36 5.36
C GLY A 112 -14.02 -1.50 4.87
N ALA A 113 -14.58 -2.55 4.28
CA ALA A 113 -13.82 -3.65 3.70
C ALA A 113 -12.94 -3.18 2.53
N THR A 114 -13.47 -2.33 1.64
CA THR A 114 -12.71 -1.75 0.54
C THR A 114 -11.57 -0.86 1.05
N ALA A 115 -11.82 -0.01 2.03
CA ALA A 115 -10.80 0.84 2.65
C ALA A 115 -9.69 0.00 3.31
N LEU A 116 -10.03 -1.09 3.97
CA LEU A 116 -9.08 -2.01 4.60
C LEU A 116 -8.21 -2.73 3.56
N VAL A 117 -8.80 -3.20 2.45
CA VAL A 117 -8.07 -3.82 1.35
C VAL A 117 -7.12 -2.83 0.68
N LEU A 118 -7.59 -1.61 0.39
CA LEU A 118 -6.76 -0.55 -0.18
C LEU A 118 -5.63 -0.15 0.77
N SER A 119 -5.92 0.04 2.05
CA SER A 119 -4.90 0.32 3.06
C SER A 119 -3.85 -0.80 3.12
N GLY A 120 -4.27 -2.06 3.13
CA GLY A 120 -3.36 -3.21 3.06
C GLY A 120 -2.48 -3.19 1.81
N PHE A 121 -3.06 -2.89 0.66
CA PHE A 121 -2.32 -2.83 -0.61
C PHE A 121 -1.21 -1.76 -0.60
N PHE A 122 -1.46 -0.58 0.00
CA PHE A 122 -0.47 0.50 0.07
C PHE A 122 0.59 0.30 1.18
N TRP A 123 0.21 -0.25 2.33
CA TRP A 123 1.11 -0.36 3.48
C TRP A 123 1.86 -1.70 3.56
N MET A 124 1.29 -2.76 3.03
CA MET A 124 1.86 -4.10 3.09
C MET A 124 3.24 -4.23 2.41
N PRO A 125 3.49 -3.64 1.21
CA PRO A 125 4.79 -3.74 0.57
C PRO A 125 5.93 -3.19 1.44
N GLY A 126 5.76 -1.97 1.96
CA GLY A 126 6.77 -1.34 2.82
C GLY A 126 6.98 -2.07 4.15
N ALA A 127 5.90 -2.56 4.77
CA ALA A 127 5.99 -3.35 5.99
C ALA A 127 6.69 -4.69 5.75
N LEU A 128 6.42 -5.36 4.62
CA LEU A 128 7.06 -6.62 4.24
C LEU A 128 8.56 -6.45 4.02
N VAL A 129 8.96 -5.42 3.28
CA VAL A 129 10.38 -5.07 3.04
C VAL A 129 11.07 -4.76 4.36
N SER A 130 10.47 -3.93 5.22
CA SER A 130 11.05 -3.58 6.53
C SER A 130 11.21 -4.81 7.42
N HIS A 131 10.23 -5.72 7.41
CA HIS A 131 10.32 -6.99 8.14
C HIS A 131 11.44 -7.88 7.57
N ALA A 132 11.53 -8.01 6.25
CA ALA A 132 12.56 -8.80 5.59
C ALA A 132 13.97 -8.29 5.94
N ILE A 133 14.18 -6.97 5.94
CA ILE A 133 15.44 -6.34 6.35
C ILE A 133 15.79 -6.67 7.81
N ALA A 134 14.81 -6.58 8.72
CA ALA A 134 15.02 -6.80 10.15
C ALA A 134 15.39 -8.24 10.49
N VAL A 135 14.89 -9.22 9.73
CA VAL A 135 15.13 -10.66 10.00
C VAL A 135 16.19 -11.28 9.10
N ALA A 136 16.72 -10.54 8.10
CA ALA A 136 17.70 -11.05 7.13
C ALA A 136 19.02 -11.42 7.81
N PRO A 137 19.43 -12.72 7.84
CA PRO A 137 20.73 -13.14 8.33
C PRO A 137 21.87 -12.58 7.48
N GLU A 138 23.05 -12.43 8.08
CA GLU A 138 24.26 -11.92 7.39
C GLU A 138 24.58 -12.74 6.12
N ALA A 139 24.46 -14.07 6.17
CA ALA A 139 24.68 -14.93 5.00
C ALA A 139 23.71 -14.62 3.84
N THR A 140 22.49 -14.20 4.15
CA THR A 140 21.52 -13.76 3.13
C THR A 140 21.91 -12.40 2.57
N ARG A 141 22.37 -11.46 3.41
CA ARG A 141 22.88 -10.14 2.99
C ARG A 141 24.07 -10.27 2.06
N VAL A 142 25.03 -11.15 2.39
CA VAL A 142 26.18 -11.44 1.52
C VAL A 142 25.73 -11.95 0.16
N ARG A 143 24.86 -12.94 0.13
CA ARG A 143 24.35 -13.52 -1.14
C ARG A 143 23.59 -12.52 -1.99
N LEU A 144 22.70 -11.71 -1.38
CA LEU A 144 21.95 -10.66 -2.10
C LEU A 144 22.87 -9.56 -2.60
N GLY A 145 23.93 -9.22 -1.85
CA GLY A 145 24.95 -8.29 -2.29
C GLY A 145 25.80 -8.80 -3.45
N GLU A 146 26.10 -10.11 -3.48
CA GLU A 146 26.77 -10.76 -4.62
C GLU A 146 25.88 -10.75 -5.88
N MET A 147 24.59 -11.01 -5.73
CA MET A 147 23.63 -10.88 -6.83
C MET A 147 23.57 -9.43 -7.35
N ALA A 148 23.47 -8.46 -6.44
CA ALA A 148 23.49 -7.05 -6.79
C ALA A 148 24.78 -6.63 -7.49
N LEU A 149 25.94 -7.13 -7.02
CA LEU A 149 27.21 -6.88 -7.69
C LEU A 149 27.25 -7.46 -9.10
N THR A 150 26.69 -8.66 -9.31
CA THR A 150 26.58 -9.27 -10.64
C THR A 150 25.81 -8.39 -11.60
N GLU A 151 24.66 -7.85 -11.17
CA GLU A 151 23.89 -6.89 -11.97
C GLU A 151 24.67 -5.59 -12.23
N MET A 152 25.33 -5.07 -11.20
CA MET A 152 26.17 -3.87 -11.35
C MET A 152 27.30 -4.06 -12.37
N VAL A 153 27.89 -5.26 -12.45
CA VAL A 153 28.96 -5.57 -13.40
C VAL A 153 28.49 -5.45 -14.86
N HIS A 154 27.23 -5.72 -15.15
CA HIS A 154 26.68 -5.51 -16.52
C HIS A 154 26.72 -4.03 -16.93
N LEU A 155 26.52 -3.12 -16.00
CA LEU A 155 26.54 -1.68 -16.25
C LEU A 155 27.95 -1.09 -16.11
N THR A 156 28.70 -1.50 -15.08
CA THR A 156 29.96 -0.86 -14.69
C THR A 156 31.22 -1.51 -15.29
N GLY A 157 31.06 -2.71 -15.83
CA GLY A 157 32.18 -3.61 -16.06
C GLY A 157 32.66 -4.27 -14.77
N ALA A 158 33.57 -5.23 -14.88
CA ALA A 158 34.17 -5.90 -13.74
C ALA A 158 35.00 -4.90 -12.91
N PRO A 159 34.98 -4.99 -11.56
CA PRO A 159 35.84 -4.18 -10.70
C PRO A 159 37.31 -4.34 -11.08
N CYS A 160 38.06 -3.24 -11.01
CA CYS A 160 39.50 -3.23 -11.27
C CYS A 160 40.20 -4.16 -10.27
N ALA A 161 41.11 -4.98 -10.74
CA ALA A 161 41.59 -6.14 -9.99
C ALA A 161 43.11 -6.16 -9.76
N ASP A 162 43.80 -5.07 -10.01
CA ASP A 162 45.25 -4.98 -9.71
C ASP A 162 45.53 -5.38 -8.26
N PRO A 163 46.48 -6.30 -8.00
CA PRO A 163 46.74 -6.81 -6.66
C PRO A 163 47.22 -5.74 -5.65
N PHE A 164 48.03 -4.76 -6.11
CA PHE A 164 48.53 -3.69 -5.27
C PHE A 164 47.42 -2.72 -4.93
N GLY A 165 46.65 -2.31 -5.93
CA GLY A 165 45.48 -1.44 -5.75
C GLY A 165 44.41 -2.06 -4.85
N ARG A 166 44.13 -3.36 -4.96
CA ARG A 166 43.17 -4.05 -4.06
C ARG A 166 43.67 -4.09 -2.61
N ARG A 167 45.00 -4.31 -2.41
CA ARG A 167 45.58 -4.26 -1.06
C ARG A 167 45.48 -2.85 -0.47
N ALA A 168 45.79 -1.83 -1.25
CA ALA A 168 45.69 -0.44 -0.84
C ALA A 168 44.23 -0.05 -0.49
N ALA A 169 43.22 -0.52 -1.27
CA ALA A 169 41.80 -0.34 -0.96
C ALA A 169 41.43 -1.01 0.38
N ALA A 170 41.95 -2.20 0.65
CA ALA A 170 41.73 -2.89 1.92
C ALA A 170 42.40 -2.17 3.09
N ASN A 171 43.65 -1.64 2.91
CA ASN A 171 44.37 -0.84 3.89
C ASN A 171 43.60 0.46 4.21
N LEU A 172 43.06 1.17 3.18
CA LEU A 172 42.18 2.33 3.34
C LEU A 172 40.95 2.00 4.18
N SER A 173 40.26 0.94 3.84
CA SER A 173 39.06 0.50 4.57
C SER A 173 39.39 0.20 6.04
N THR A 174 40.44 -0.57 6.30
CA THR A 174 40.84 -0.90 7.66
C THR A 174 41.23 0.34 8.45
N ARG A 175 41.93 1.30 7.80
CA ARG A 175 42.35 2.56 8.42
C ARG A 175 41.19 3.43 8.85
N ILE A 176 40.15 3.56 8.02
CA ILE A 176 39.00 4.45 8.30
C ILE A 176 37.88 3.78 9.09
N PHE A 177 37.66 2.47 8.92
CA PHE A 177 36.55 1.75 9.57
C PHE A 177 37.01 0.82 10.72
N ARG A 178 38.29 0.63 10.92
CA ARG A 178 38.92 -0.10 12.07
C ARG A 178 38.22 -1.45 12.35
N ALA A 179 37.22 -1.46 13.22
CA ALA A 179 36.57 -2.69 13.70
C ALA A 179 35.52 -3.27 12.73
N ASP A 180 35.06 -2.49 11.74
CA ASP A 180 33.99 -2.89 10.82
C ASP A 180 34.34 -2.51 9.36
N PRO A 181 35.43 -3.10 8.81
CA PRO A 181 35.89 -2.76 7.47
C PRO A 181 34.86 -3.13 6.41
N VAL A 182 34.80 -2.35 5.33
CA VAL A 182 34.00 -2.60 4.14
C VAL A 182 34.93 -2.96 2.97
N GLN A 183 34.42 -3.65 1.97
CA GLN A 183 35.18 -3.90 0.76
C GLN A 183 35.01 -2.74 -0.22
N ILE A 184 36.05 -1.99 -0.49
CA ILE A 184 36.05 -0.92 -1.50
C ILE A 184 36.46 -1.54 -2.85
N LEU A 185 35.56 -1.41 -3.85
CA LEU A 185 35.74 -1.90 -5.19
C LEU A 185 35.70 -0.74 -6.18
N VAL A 186 36.81 -0.54 -6.90
CA VAL A 186 36.86 0.50 -7.94
C VAL A 186 36.32 -0.06 -9.25
N VAL A 187 35.37 0.66 -9.88
CA VAL A 187 34.75 0.24 -11.14
C VAL A 187 35.12 1.19 -12.27
N PRO A 188 35.34 0.65 -13.51
CA PRO A 188 35.89 1.42 -14.61
C PRO A 188 34.93 2.46 -15.21
N GLN A 189 33.62 2.26 -15.10
CA GLN A 189 32.61 3.11 -15.75
C GLN A 189 31.24 3.00 -15.09
N GLY A 190 30.23 3.70 -15.63
CA GLY A 190 28.81 3.51 -15.27
C GLY A 190 28.38 4.19 -13.97
N LEU A 191 29.28 4.63 -13.12
CA LEU A 191 28.98 5.34 -11.89
C LEU A 191 29.45 6.80 -11.93
N THR A 192 28.63 7.68 -11.39
CA THR A 192 28.96 9.08 -11.13
C THR A 192 29.24 9.36 -9.66
N ARG A 193 28.83 8.45 -8.77
CA ARG A 193 28.98 8.51 -7.31
C ARG A 193 29.24 7.12 -6.75
N PRO A 194 29.81 7.00 -5.56
CA PRO A 194 29.91 5.72 -4.87
C PRO A 194 28.53 5.16 -4.51
N ILE A 195 28.46 3.83 -4.43
CA ILE A 195 27.22 3.10 -4.07
C ILE A 195 27.57 2.00 -3.08
N HIS A 196 26.79 1.89 -2.01
CA HIS A 196 26.91 0.84 -1.01
C HIS A 196 25.98 -0.34 -1.35
N LEU A 197 26.51 -1.57 -1.34
CA LEU A 197 25.77 -2.81 -1.53
C LEU A 197 25.50 -3.53 -0.20
N PRO A 198 24.48 -4.43 -0.15
CA PRO A 198 24.07 -5.10 1.10
C PRO A 198 25.16 -5.94 1.80
N ASN A 199 26.16 -6.41 1.06
CA ASN A 199 27.27 -7.24 1.53
C ASN A 199 28.49 -6.44 2.02
N ARG A 200 28.28 -5.19 2.47
CA ARG A 200 29.33 -4.27 2.92
C ARG A 200 30.36 -3.94 1.83
N GLN A 201 29.96 -3.96 0.59
CA GLN A 201 30.79 -3.48 -0.52
C GLN A 201 30.43 -2.03 -0.87
N ILE A 202 31.44 -1.22 -1.14
CA ILE A 202 31.27 0.12 -1.70
C ILE A 202 31.88 0.13 -3.09
N LEU A 203 31.06 0.33 -4.10
CA LEU A 203 31.49 0.55 -5.47
C LEU A 203 31.90 2.01 -5.63
N VAL A 204 33.09 2.26 -6.11
CA VAL A 204 33.66 3.60 -6.29
C VAL A 204 33.99 3.81 -7.76
N PRO A 205 33.52 4.90 -8.40
CA PRO A 205 33.91 5.22 -9.77
C PRO A 205 35.42 5.55 -9.86
N ARG A 206 36.09 5.10 -10.91
CA ARG A 206 37.54 5.27 -11.12
C ARG A 206 38.01 6.73 -11.05
N ASN A 207 37.22 7.67 -11.49
CA ASN A 207 37.54 9.10 -11.48
C ASN A 207 37.77 9.66 -10.06
N LEU A 208 37.13 9.09 -9.05
CA LEU A 208 37.34 9.46 -7.64
C LEU A 208 38.66 8.94 -7.07
N VAL A 209 39.37 8.12 -7.80
CA VAL A 209 40.66 7.57 -7.44
C VAL A 209 41.76 8.15 -8.32
N GLU A 210 41.56 8.14 -9.63
CA GLU A 210 42.55 8.57 -10.61
C GLU A 210 42.75 10.10 -10.71
N GLN A 211 41.69 10.88 -10.41
CA GLN A 211 41.70 12.34 -10.57
C GLN A 211 41.99 13.12 -9.26
N GLN A 212 42.34 12.39 -8.20
CA GLN A 212 42.63 13.00 -6.91
C GLN A 212 44.13 12.96 -6.62
N ASP A 213 44.64 14.03 -5.99
CA ASP A 213 46.06 14.14 -5.63
C ASP A 213 46.41 13.37 -4.31
N ASN A 214 45.38 13.03 -3.53
CA ASN A 214 45.58 12.36 -2.23
C ASN A 214 44.31 11.53 -1.84
N PRO A 215 44.43 10.60 -0.88
CA PRO A 215 43.34 9.69 -0.51
C PRO A 215 42.20 10.30 0.30
N ALA A 216 42.29 11.55 0.77
CA ALA A 216 41.31 12.12 1.70
C ALA A 216 39.92 12.30 1.10
N PRO A 217 39.74 12.74 -0.16
CA PRO A 217 38.40 12.79 -0.77
C PRO A 217 37.74 11.41 -0.86
N LEU A 218 38.49 10.39 -1.29
CA LEU A 218 38.02 9.01 -1.40
C LEU A 218 37.59 8.45 -0.03
N ALA A 219 38.42 8.66 1.00
CA ALA A 219 38.09 8.28 2.39
C ALA A 219 36.76 8.95 2.83
N GLY A 220 36.61 10.24 2.50
CA GLY A 220 35.42 10.99 2.80
C GLY A 220 34.17 10.42 2.10
N TYR A 221 34.26 10.08 0.82
CA TYR A 221 33.20 9.42 0.10
C TYR A 221 32.83 8.06 0.72
N ALA A 222 33.80 7.26 1.11
CA ALA A 222 33.55 5.96 1.77
C ALA A 222 32.85 6.13 3.13
N ILE A 223 33.28 7.13 3.93
CA ILE A 223 32.61 7.48 5.21
C ILE A 223 31.17 7.93 4.97
N ALA A 224 30.93 8.79 3.98
CA ALA A 224 29.60 9.26 3.64
C ALA A 224 28.67 8.12 3.16
N GLU A 225 29.18 7.20 2.31
CA GLU A 225 28.41 6.01 1.89
C GLU A 225 28.08 5.09 3.07
N ARG A 226 29.01 4.89 4.00
CA ARG A 226 28.75 4.13 5.21
C ARG A 226 27.69 4.80 6.09
N ALA A 227 27.66 6.13 6.13
CA ALA A 227 26.64 6.90 6.84
C ALA A 227 25.27 6.74 6.17
N ARG A 228 25.20 6.80 4.82
CA ARG A 228 23.98 6.56 4.06
C ARG A 228 23.43 5.16 4.28
N ALA A 229 24.31 4.14 4.25
CA ALA A 229 23.92 2.76 4.52
C ALA A 229 23.42 2.52 5.96
N ALA A 230 23.83 3.38 6.91
CA ALA A 230 23.30 3.34 8.27
C ALA A 230 21.96 4.09 8.40
N ALA A 231 21.73 5.11 7.59
CA ALA A 231 20.46 5.84 7.54
C ALA A 231 19.38 5.05 6.79
N GLU A 232 19.76 4.40 5.70
CA GLU A 232 18.88 3.56 4.88
C GLU A 232 19.61 2.26 4.50
N ASP A 233 19.07 1.14 5.00
CA ASP A 233 19.66 -0.19 4.75
C ASP A 233 19.71 -0.49 3.24
N PRO A 234 20.88 -0.84 2.66
CA PRO A 234 21.06 -1.14 1.25
C PRO A 234 20.20 -2.30 0.71
N LEU A 235 19.65 -3.14 1.59
CA LEU A 235 18.66 -4.15 1.20
C LEU A 235 17.31 -3.53 0.81
N ARG A 236 16.98 -2.32 1.28
CA ARG A 236 15.69 -1.69 1.00
C ARG A 236 15.47 -1.47 -0.50
N PRO A 237 16.33 -0.73 -1.22
CA PRO A 237 16.16 -0.51 -2.65
C PRO A 237 16.20 -1.82 -3.45
N LEU A 238 16.97 -2.80 -3.02
CA LEU A 238 17.04 -4.12 -3.65
C LEU A 238 15.71 -4.87 -3.53
N LEU A 239 15.12 -4.94 -2.33
CA LEU A 239 13.86 -5.64 -2.10
C LEU A 239 12.65 -4.90 -2.67
N GLU A 240 12.69 -3.58 -2.69
CA GLU A 240 11.67 -2.75 -3.34
C GLU A 240 11.66 -2.97 -4.86
N HIS A 241 12.84 -3.04 -5.47
CA HIS A 241 12.99 -3.39 -6.89
C HIS A 241 12.52 -4.82 -7.19
N ALA A 242 12.94 -5.81 -6.38
CA ALA A 242 12.52 -7.20 -6.52
C ALA A 242 11.00 -7.41 -6.35
N GLY A 243 10.34 -6.52 -5.61
CA GLY A 243 8.89 -6.53 -5.42
C GLY A 243 8.39 -7.52 -4.36
N VAL A 244 7.09 -7.41 -4.09
CA VAL A 244 6.42 -8.13 -2.98
C VAL A 244 6.51 -9.65 -3.12
N ALA A 245 6.30 -10.19 -4.32
CA ALA A 245 6.29 -11.64 -4.54
C ALA A 245 7.67 -12.27 -4.31
N ALA A 246 8.74 -11.61 -4.80
CA ALA A 246 10.11 -12.06 -4.61
C ALA A 246 10.54 -11.92 -3.13
N THR A 247 10.16 -10.83 -2.46
CA THR A 247 10.41 -10.62 -1.03
C THR A 247 9.71 -11.68 -0.16
N LEU A 248 8.46 -12.03 -0.48
CA LEU A 248 7.74 -13.09 0.23
C LEU A 248 8.41 -14.47 0.00
N ARG A 249 8.86 -14.74 -1.22
CA ARG A 249 9.60 -15.96 -1.54
C ARG A 249 10.93 -16.00 -0.76
N LEU A 250 11.66 -14.88 -0.69
CA LEU A 250 12.87 -14.78 0.12
C LEU A 250 12.60 -15.12 1.59
N LEU A 251 11.53 -14.57 2.17
CA LEU A 251 11.16 -14.84 3.58
C LEU A 251 10.77 -16.30 3.84
N THR A 252 10.13 -16.96 2.87
CA THR A 252 9.62 -18.33 3.04
C THR A 252 10.64 -19.40 2.67
N THR A 253 11.48 -19.15 1.66
CA THR A 253 12.42 -20.14 1.13
C THR A 253 13.89 -19.77 1.38
N GLY A 254 14.15 -18.55 1.80
CA GLY A 254 15.51 -18.01 1.94
C GLY A 254 16.20 -17.70 0.60
N VAL A 255 15.51 -17.75 -0.53
CA VAL A 255 16.09 -17.56 -1.87
C VAL A 255 15.33 -16.49 -2.64
N LEU A 256 16.06 -15.51 -3.18
CA LEU A 256 15.55 -14.55 -4.15
C LEU A 256 15.65 -15.16 -5.57
N PRO A 257 14.62 -15.05 -6.44
CA PRO A 257 14.73 -15.43 -7.84
C PRO A 257 15.84 -14.63 -8.56
N GLN A 258 16.54 -15.25 -9.50
CA GLN A 258 17.64 -14.58 -10.20
C GLN A 258 17.15 -13.42 -11.08
N ASP A 259 16.01 -13.57 -11.72
CA ASP A 259 15.33 -12.58 -12.54
C ASP A 259 14.72 -11.40 -11.74
N ALA A 260 14.66 -11.52 -10.41
CA ALA A 260 14.09 -10.46 -9.56
C ALA A 260 14.95 -9.19 -9.50
N LEU A 261 16.20 -9.25 -9.93
CA LEU A 261 17.13 -8.12 -9.99
C LEU A 261 17.40 -7.61 -11.40
N ASP A 262 16.71 -8.13 -12.42
CA ASP A 262 16.85 -7.64 -13.79
C ASP A 262 16.59 -6.12 -13.85
N GLY A 263 17.54 -5.32 -14.36
CA GLY A 263 17.47 -3.87 -14.42
C GLY A 263 17.70 -3.15 -13.07
N TYR A 264 18.10 -3.86 -12.02
CA TYR A 264 18.38 -3.27 -10.72
C TYR A 264 19.54 -2.25 -10.77
N ALA A 265 20.58 -2.53 -11.55
CA ALA A 265 21.73 -1.66 -11.68
C ALA A 265 21.35 -0.26 -12.17
N GLU A 266 20.55 -0.18 -13.24
CA GLU A 266 20.06 1.07 -13.81
C GLU A 266 19.15 1.82 -12.84
N ALA A 267 18.28 1.10 -12.13
CA ALA A 267 17.40 1.68 -11.12
C ALA A 267 18.22 2.27 -9.96
N LEU A 268 19.22 1.55 -9.46
CA LEU A 268 20.06 1.98 -8.33
C LEU A 268 20.92 3.21 -8.65
N VAL A 269 21.48 3.27 -9.85
CA VAL A 269 22.31 4.41 -10.29
C VAL A 269 21.48 5.68 -10.44
N THR A 270 20.22 5.58 -10.87
CA THR A 270 19.31 6.71 -11.05
C THR A 270 18.62 7.14 -9.76
N GLN A 271 18.64 6.31 -8.73
CA GLN A 271 18.01 6.61 -7.44
C GLN A 271 18.74 7.76 -6.74
N THR A 272 17.97 8.66 -6.15
CA THR A 272 18.52 9.71 -5.27
C THR A 272 19.04 9.05 -3.98
N PRO A 273 20.31 9.27 -3.60
CA PRO A 273 20.87 8.69 -2.38
C PRO A 273 20.18 9.26 -1.14
N ALA A 274 20.14 8.48 -0.06
CA ALA A 274 19.65 8.95 1.23
C ALA A 274 20.46 10.19 1.67
N ASP A 275 19.74 11.21 2.14
CA ASP A 275 20.36 12.41 2.66
C ASP A 275 20.97 12.13 4.05
N VAL A 276 22.17 12.64 4.29
CA VAL A 276 22.87 12.51 5.56
C VAL A 276 23.35 13.90 6.00
N SER A 277 22.91 14.31 7.18
CA SER A 277 23.23 15.64 7.69
C SER A 277 24.71 15.79 8.04
N ASP A 278 25.20 17.03 8.01
CA ASP A 278 26.55 17.36 8.54
C ASP A 278 26.72 16.90 9.99
N ALA A 279 25.66 16.97 10.79
CA ALA A 279 25.68 16.54 12.19
C ALA A 279 25.94 15.04 12.34
N ASP A 280 25.51 14.23 11.36
CA ASP A 280 25.78 12.79 11.34
C ASP A 280 27.13 12.45 10.71
N LEU A 281 27.63 13.27 9.78
CA LEU A 281 28.89 13.05 9.09
C LEU A 281 30.12 13.48 9.94
N LEU A 282 30.08 14.66 10.54
CA LEU A 282 31.23 15.21 11.26
C LEU A 282 31.78 14.31 12.38
N PRO A 283 30.94 13.68 13.22
CA PRO A 283 31.45 12.72 14.23
C PRO A 283 32.13 11.50 13.59
N ARG A 284 31.67 11.06 12.41
CA ARG A 284 32.27 9.93 11.69
C ARG A 284 33.64 10.29 11.09
N PHE A 285 33.78 11.51 10.53
CA PHE A 285 35.05 12.05 10.08
C PHE A 285 36.05 12.17 11.24
N ALA A 286 35.60 12.68 12.38
CA ALA A 286 36.43 12.77 13.58
C ALA A 286 36.88 11.39 14.10
N ALA A 287 35.94 10.42 14.17
CA ALA A 287 36.22 9.05 14.61
C ALA A 287 37.17 8.29 13.66
N ALA A 288 37.06 8.54 12.35
CA ALA A 288 37.94 8.00 11.33
C ALA A 288 39.28 8.74 11.24
N GLU A 289 39.46 9.85 11.95
CA GLU A 289 40.62 10.74 11.86
C GLU A 289 40.90 11.20 10.41
N VAL A 290 39.84 11.58 9.70
CA VAL A 290 39.87 12.06 8.32
C VAL A 290 39.34 13.50 8.28
N PRO A 291 40.02 14.45 7.62
CA PRO A 291 39.48 15.79 7.43
C PRO A 291 38.25 15.78 6.53
N SER A 292 37.24 16.58 6.88
CA SER A 292 36.00 16.65 6.07
C SER A 292 36.11 17.62 4.88
N THR A 293 37.01 18.60 4.95
CA THR A 293 37.20 19.63 3.90
C THR A 293 37.54 19.05 2.52
N PRO A 294 38.46 18.06 2.36
CA PRO A 294 38.77 17.48 1.06
C PRO A 294 37.55 16.82 0.40
N TYR A 295 36.74 16.09 1.17
CA TYR A 295 35.49 15.50 0.70
C TYR A 295 34.49 16.59 0.31
N ALA A 296 34.31 17.60 1.17
CA ALA A 296 33.40 18.70 0.93
C ALA A 296 33.72 19.44 -0.39
N ARG A 297 35.00 19.70 -0.65
CA ARG A 297 35.47 20.33 -1.88
C ARG A 297 35.37 19.42 -3.11
N ALA A 298 35.54 18.12 -2.94
CA ALA A 298 35.36 17.16 -4.03
C ALA A 298 33.88 17.02 -4.42
N LEU A 299 32.98 17.18 -3.45
CA LEU A 299 31.53 17.14 -3.67
C LEU A 299 31.02 18.46 -4.30
N ASP A 300 31.48 19.59 -3.78
CA ASP A 300 31.20 20.93 -4.24
C ASP A 300 32.49 21.80 -4.25
N PRO A 301 33.14 22.00 -5.42
CA PRO A 301 34.32 22.80 -5.53
C PRO A 301 34.18 24.24 -5.02
N SER A 302 32.96 24.82 -5.12
CA SER A 302 32.66 26.15 -4.58
C SER A 302 32.66 26.17 -3.05
N GLY A 303 32.25 25.05 -2.42
CA GLY A 303 32.10 24.89 -0.97
C GLY A 303 30.83 25.56 -0.42
N GLU A 304 29.96 26.09 -1.27
CA GLU A 304 28.74 26.80 -0.81
C GLU A 304 27.74 25.82 -0.16
N THR A 305 27.46 24.70 -0.84
CA THR A 305 26.52 23.67 -0.35
C THR A 305 27.09 22.82 0.77
N THR A 306 28.41 22.73 0.87
CA THR A 306 29.15 21.92 1.86
C THR A 306 29.84 22.75 2.94
N ARG A 307 29.48 24.03 3.10
CA ARG A 307 30.07 24.97 4.03
C ARG A 307 30.10 24.41 5.47
N GLY A 308 29.06 23.74 5.91
CA GLY A 308 29.00 23.18 7.25
C GLY A 308 30.06 22.12 7.54
N LEU A 309 30.46 21.33 6.53
CA LEU A 309 31.56 20.36 6.64
C LEU A 309 32.93 21.03 6.62
N ILE A 310 33.07 22.17 5.92
CA ILE A 310 34.31 22.92 5.84
C ILE A 310 34.58 23.69 7.15
N ASP A 311 33.56 24.48 7.57
CA ASP A 311 33.71 25.36 8.76
C ASP A 311 33.86 24.57 10.07
N ARG A 312 33.39 23.34 10.12
CA ARG A 312 33.43 22.46 11.29
C ARG A 312 34.36 21.26 11.10
N ASP A 313 35.32 21.34 10.16
CA ASP A 313 36.28 20.25 9.94
C ASP A 313 37.03 19.93 11.25
N PRO A 314 36.99 18.67 11.72
CA PRO A 314 37.67 18.28 12.97
C PRO A 314 39.18 18.47 12.90
N PHE A 315 39.74 18.64 11.71
CA PHE A 315 41.18 18.83 11.49
C PHE A 315 41.54 20.22 10.90
N ALA A 316 40.62 21.19 10.97
CA ALA A 316 40.86 22.55 10.44
C ALA A 316 42.08 23.25 11.06
N SER A 317 42.41 22.95 12.33
CA SER A 317 43.49 23.61 13.08
C SER A 317 44.67 22.71 13.43
N GLN A 318 44.66 21.43 13.03
CA GLN A 318 45.68 20.46 13.33
C GLN A 318 45.91 19.51 12.15
N PRO A 319 47.11 19.01 11.93
CA PRO A 319 47.36 18.03 10.88
C PRO A 319 46.62 16.72 11.19
N ALA A 320 45.90 16.19 10.18
CA ALA A 320 45.32 14.86 10.28
C ALA A 320 46.42 13.78 10.15
N PRO A 321 46.27 12.63 10.81
CA PRO A 321 47.14 11.48 10.57
C PRO A 321 47.05 11.02 9.10
N PRO A 322 48.14 10.42 8.56
CA PRO A 322 48.13 9.89 7.20
C PRO A 322 47.04 8.82 7.03
N ILE A 323 46.33 8.91 5.92
CA ILE A 323 45.21 7.99 5.58
C ILE A 323 45.78 6.74 4.91
N LEU A 324 46.69 6.92 3.96
CA LEU A 324 47.49 5.89 3.29
C LEU A 324 48.92 6.41 3.16
N ASP A 325 49.86 5.51 2.99
CA ASP A 325 51.21 5.88 2.56
C ASP A 325 51.25 6.11 1.02
N ASP A 326 52.35 6.67 0.54
CA ASP A 326 52.49 7.05 -0.87
C ASP A 326 52.44 5.82 -1.82
N GLU A 327 52.99 4.68 -1.38
CA GLU A 327 53.03 3.44 -2.16
C GLU A 327 51.61 2.88 -2.33
N ASP A 328 50.87 2.79 -1.23
CA ASP A 328 49.45 2.36 -1.27
C ASP A 328 48.58 3.33 -2.09
N TRP A 329 48.81 4.66 -1.96
CA TRP A 329 48.03 5.63 -2.76
C TRP A 329 48.35 5.49 -4.26
N ILE A 330 49.62 5.34 -4.65
CA ILE A 330 49.99 5.10 -6.07
C ILE A 330 49.35 3.81 -6.58
N GLY A 331 49.44 2.70 -5.79
CA GLY A 331 48.84 1.44 -6.15
C GLY A 331 47.30 1.55 -6.35
N LEU A 332 46.61 2.30 -5.48
CA LEU A 332 45.19 2.52 -5.57
C LEU A 332 44.81 3.42 -6.75
N SER A 333 45.55 4.52 -6.97
CA SER A 333 45.24 5.46 -8.07
C SER A 333 45.48 4.87 -9.45
N THR A 334 46.27 3.79 -9.57
CA THR A 334 46.55 3.09 -10.82
C THR A 334 45.79 1.77 -10.98
N ILE A 335 44.91 1.44 -10.04
CA ILE A 335 44.20 0.13 -9.95
C ILE A 335 43.49 -0.31 -11.23
N CYS A 336 43.03 0.63 -12.07
CA CYS A 336 42.31 0.36 -13.33
C CYS A 336 43.19 0.53 -14.57
N GLN A 337 44.52 0.67 -14.43
CA GLN A 337 45.42 0.90 -15.56
C GLN A 337 46.17 -0.39 -15.99
N SER A 338 45.99 -1.48 -15.24
CA SER A 338 46.59 -2.80 -15.48
C SER A 338 45.73 -3.74 -16.31
#